data_3e5f82c7aef258385b9874f2fa691e4b
#
_entry.id   3e5f82c7aef258385b9874f2fa691e4b
#
_cell.length_a   1.000
_cell.length_b   1.000
_cell.length_c   1.000
_cell.angle_alpha   90.00
_cell.angle_beta   90.00
_cell.angle_gamma   90.00
#
_symmetry.space_group_name_H-M   'P 1'
#
loop_
_entity.id
_entity.type
_entity.pdbx_description
1 polymer ?
#
loop_
_entity_poly.entity_id
_entity_poly.type
_entity_poly.pdbx_seq_one_letter_code
_entity_poly.pdbx_strand_id
1 'polypeptide(L)'
;MNNETLIGLVAKGDERAFNELYHKFKDDIYKLSFYYLQNKEDAEDVLQEIFVTVYKRASTFKSNSSFSTWLYRIAVNKCLDKLKYLKARKRLALFTHFFHPAGTSDNAPYSDEDLNLLHNTIDKLLPQQKTALILTQIQELSINETAAIMNLSSKAVESLTQRAKANLRKKMKK
;
A
#
# COMPACT_ATOMS: atom_id res chain seq x y z
N MET A 1 6.95 22.77 -10.04
CA MET A 1 6.10 22.36 -11.20
C MET A 1 4.94 21.52 -10.70
N ASN A 2 3.81 21.42 -11.45
CA ASN A 2 2.75 20.48 -11.06
C ASN A 2 3.15 19.03 -11.40
N ASN A 3 2.50 18.06 -10.77
CA ASN A 3 2.87 16.64 -10.90
C ASN A 3 2.65 16.10 -12.32
N GLU A 4 1.64 16.61 -13.03
CA GLU A 4 1.30 16.22 -14.41
C GLU A 4 2.38 16.70 -15.40
N THR A 5 2.95 17.87 -15.15
CA THR A 5 4.09 18.37 -15.94
C THR A 5 5.33 17.54 -15.65
N LEU A 6 5.60 17.24 -14.38
CA LEU A 6 6.75 16.42 -13.99
C LEU A 6 6.72 15.04 -14.62
N ILE A 7 5.58 14.32 -14.54
CA ILE A 7 5.49 13.00 -15.15
C ILE A 7 5.61 13.04 -16.68
N GLY A 8 5.15 14.12 -17.31
CA GLY A 8 5.36 14.35 -18.74
C GLY A 8 6.83 14.52 -19.12
N LEU A 9 7.64 15.15 -18.25
CA LEU A 9 9.10 15.26 -18.42
C LEU A 9 9.79 13.91 -18.16
N VAL A 10 9.36 13.17 -17.14
CA VAL A 10 9.86 11.81 -16.88
C VAL A 10 9.63 10.91 -18.08
N ALA A 11 8.48 11.02 -18.74
CA ALA A 11 8.19 10.28 -19.98
C ALA A 11 9.14 10.59 -21.13
N LYS A 12 9.82 11.74 -21.09
CA LYS A 12 10.87 12.17 -22.04
C LYS A 12 12.29 11.85 -21.56
N GLY A 13 12.42 11.17 -20.41
CA GLY A 13 13.72 10.77 -19.85
C GLY A 13 14.37 11.80 -18.92
N ASP A 14 13.63 12.80 -18.43
CA ASP A 14 14.17 13.78 -17.49
C ASP A 14 14.28 13.19 -16.07
N GLU A 15 15.53 12.89 -15.68
CA GLU A 15 15.87 12.32 -14.37
C GLU A 15 15.63 13.31 -13.21
N ARG A 16 15.77 14.62 -13.44
CA ARG A 16 15.55 15.63 -12.41
C ARG A 16 14.06 15.69 -12.05
N ALA A 17 13.20 15.65 -13.06
CA ALA A 17 11.75 15.59 -12.85
C ALA A 17 11.34 14.29 -12.11
N PHE A 18 11.99 13.16 -12.39
CA PHE A 18 11.77 11.91 -11.66
C PHE A 18 12.20 12.05 -10.20
N ASN A 19 13.38 12.58 -9.92
CA ASN A 19 13.88 12.80 -8.57
C ASN A 19 12.95 13.72 -7.76
N GLU A 20 12.41 14.78 -8.38
CA GLU A 20 11.44 15.68 -7.73
C GLU A 20 10.15 14.93 -7.34
N LEU A 21 9.58 14.11 -8.24
CA LEU A 21 8.43 13.26 -7.93
C LEU A 21 8.74 12.24 -6.85
N TYR A 22 9.90 11.59 -6.94
CA TYR A 22 10.34 10.62 -5.94
C TYR A 22 10.40 11.26 -4.54
N HIS A 23 11.12 12.35 -4.38
CA HIS A 23 11.26 13.04 -3.09
C HIS A 23 9.93 13.54 -2.54
N LYS A 24 9.02 13.96 -3.41
CA LYS A 24 7.69 14.44 -3.01
C LYS A 24 6.78 13.35 -2.46
N PHE A 25 6.87 12.13 -2.98
CA PHE A 25 5.91 11.06 -2.68
C PHE A 25 6.50 9.86 -1.92
N LYS A 26 7.82 9.75 -1.79
CA LYS A 26 8.47 8.55 -1.21
C LYS A 26 7.97 8.23 0.19
N ASP A 27 7.80 9.24 1.05
CA ASP A 27 7.44 9.05 2.45
C ASP A 27 5.98 8.56 2.58
N ASP A 28 5.06 9.13 1.80
CA ASP A 28 3.66 8.69 1.76
C ASP A 28 3.54 7.28 1.20
N ILE A 29 4.25 6.98 0.12
CA ILE A 29 4.22 5.65 -0.51
C ILE A 29 4.93 4.61 0.39
N TYR A 30 6.02 4.97 1.08
CA TYR A 30 6.64 4.11 2.07
C TYR A 30 5.67 3.80 3.22
N LYS A 31 5.03 4.83 3.80
CA LYS A 31 4.03 4.69 4.85
C LYS A 31 2.89 3.76 4.42
N LEU A 32 2.35 3.96 3.22
CA LEU A 32 1.33 3.07 2.64
C LEU A 32 1.83 1.63 2.55
N SER A 33 3.01 1.40 1.96
CA SER A 33 3.60 0.07 1.78
C SER A 33 3.82 -0.61 3.12
N PHE A 34 4.30 0.13 4.12
CA PHE A 34 4.52 -0.36 5.47
C PHE A 34 3.23 -0.82 6.16
N TYR A 35 2.13 -0.05 6.05
CA TYR A 35 0.83 -0.48 6.60
C TYR A 35 0.23 -1.70 5.89
N TYR A 36 0.58 -1.94 4.63
CA TYR A 36 0.20 -3.17 3.94
C TYR A 36 1.03 -4.37 4.37
N LEU A 37 2.34 -4.23 4.47
CA LEU A 37 3.30 -5.34 4.53
C LEU A 37 3.80 -5.61 5.95
N GLN A 38 3.80 -4.60 6.84
CA GLN A 38 4.22 -4.68 8.24
C GLN A 38 5.65 -5.21 8.42
N ASN A 39 6.46 -5.05 7.41
CA ASN A 39 7.87 -5.38 7.39
C ASN A 39 8.62 -4.27 6.69
N LYS A 40 9.70 -3.78 7.31
CA LYS A 40 10.47 -2.64 6.80
C LYS A 40 11.14 -2.96 5.47
N GLU A 41 11.79 -4.10 5.37
CA GLU A 41 12.52 -4.53 4.18
C GLU A 41 11.57 -4.72 2.99
N ASP A 42 10.45 -5.44 3.21
CA ASP A 42 9.42 -5.61 2.18
C ASP A 42 8.79 -4.28 1.75
N ALA A 43 8.62 -3.33 2.68
CA ALA A 43 8.08 -2.01 2.36
C ALA A 43 9.07 -1.17 1.52
N GLU A 44 10.36 -1.23 1.84
CA GLU A 44 11.42 -0.57 1.08
C GLU A 44 11.56 -1.18 -0.33
N ASP A 45 11.53 -2.51 -0.44
CA ASP A 45 11.55 -3.22 -1.72
C ASP A 45 10.38 -2.79 -2.62
N VAL A 46 9.17 -2.81 -2.06
CA VAL A 46 7.96 -2.44 -2.82
C VAL A 46 7.97 -0.95 -3.18
N LEU A 47 8.46 -0.07 -2.31
CA LEU A 47 8.66 1.35 -2.62
C LEU A 47 9.52 1.51 -3.88
N GLN A 48 10.67 0.82 -3.94
CA GLN A 48 11.54 0.87 -5.11
C GLN A 48 10.84 0.35 -6.35
N GLU A 49 10.16 -0.81 -6.26
CA GLU A 49 9.40 -1.39 -7.37
C GLU A 49 8.30 -0.45 -7.90
N ILE A 50 7.63 0.29 -7.00
CA ILE A 50 6.59 1.27 -7.37
C ILE A 50 7.23 2.37 -8.23
N PHE A 51 8.33 2.98 -7.77
CA PHE A 51 8.96 4.07 -8.51
C PHE A 51 9.64 3.62 -9.80
N VAL A 52 10.20 2.42 -9.84
CA VAL A 52 10.65 1.79 -11.10
C VAL A 52 9.49 1.62 -12.07
N THR A 53 8.30 1.21 -11.56
CA THR A 53 7.10 1.09 -12.38
C THR A 53 6.60 2.45 -12.86
N VAL A 54 6.63 3.47 -12.02
CA VAL A 54 6.30 4.87 -12.39
C VAL A 54 7.19 5.34 -13.53
N TYR A 55 8.51 5.18 -13.40
CA TYR A 55 9.46 5.57 -14.44
C TYR A 55 9.19 4.86 -15.77
N LYS A 56 9.08 3.53 -15.73
CA LYS A 56 8.83 2.72 -16.94
C LYS A 56 7.49 3.00 -17.61
N ARG A 57 6.48 3.40 -16.85
CA ARG A 57 5.11 3.64 -17.34
C ARG A 57 4.75 5.11 -17.47
N ALA A 58 5.70 6.04 -17.27
CA ALA A 58 5.48 7.48 -17.35
C ALA A 58 4.78 7.89 -18.66
N SER A 59 5.21 7.33 -19.80
CA SER A 59 4.62 7.57 -21.12
C SER A 59 3.17 7.08 -21.27
N THR A 60 2.70 6.20 -20.37
CA THR A 60 1.32 5.69 -20.40
C THR A 60 0.35 6.52 -19.57
N PHE A 61 0.84 7.50 -18.84
CA PHE A 61 0.00 8.43 -18.08
C PHE A 61 -0.79 9.33 -19.04
N LYS A 62 -2.12 9.22 -19.03
CA LYS A 62 -3.02 9.92 -19.99
C LYS A 62 -3.75 11.12 -19.40
N SER A 63 -3.42 11.57 -18.20
CA SER A 63 -4.10 12.68 -17.49
C SER A 63 -5.63 12.50 -17.33
N ASN A 64 -6.14 11.27 -17.45
CA ASN A 64 -7.55 10.95 -17.20
C ASN A 64 -7.89 10.97 -15.68
N SER A 65 -6.89 11.09 -14.84
CA SER A 65 -6.96 11.25 -13.39
C SER A 65 -5.75 12.08 -12.96
N SER A 66 -5.73 12.59 -11.74
CA SER A 66 -4.53 13.22 -11.19
C SER A 66 -3.36 12.22 -11.14
N PHE A 67 -2.13 12.75 -11.21
CA PHE A 67 -0.93 11.93 -11.05
C PHE A 67 -0.96 11.16 -9.71
N SER A 68 -1.39 11.79 -8.62
CA SER A 68 -1.51 11.14 -7.32
C SER A 68 -2.43 9.93 -7.37
N THR A 69 -3.62 10.05 -7.96
CA THR A 69 -4.55 8.91 -8.14
C THR A 69 -3.89 7.77 -8.92
N TRP A 70 -3.17 8.08 -9.99
CA TRP A 70 -2.48 7.08 -10.80
C TRP A 70 -1.34 6.41 -10.03
N LEU A 71 -0.53 7.19 -9.30
CA LEU A 71 0.55 6.69 -8.45
C LEU A 71 0.01 5.76 -7.35
N TYR A 72 -1.03 6.19 -6.62
CA TYR A 72 -1.63 5.36 -5.56
C TYR A 72 -2.25 4.07 -6.08
N ARG A 73 -2.82 4.06 -7.30
CA ARG A 73 -3.28 2.81 -7.96
C ARG A 73 -2.11 1.84 -8.19
N ILE A 74 -0.98 2.33 -8.68
CA ILE A 74 0.23 1.51 -8.84
C ILE A 74 0.67 0.97 -7.49
N ALA A 75 0.75 1.83 -6.47
CA ALA A 75 1.23 1.49 -5.14
C ALA A 75 0.33 0.43 -4.47
N VAL A 76 -0.99 0.63 -4.46
CA VAL A 76 -1.95 -0.34 -3.89
C VAL A 76 -1.84 -1.69 -4.59
N ASN A 77 -1.78 -1.71 -5.92
CA ASN A 77 -1.67 -2.97 -6.66
C ASN A 77 -0.36 -3.70 -6.33
N LYS A 78 0.77 -3.00 -6.29
CA LYS A 78 2.06 -3.58 -5.91
C LYS A 78 2.05 -4.15 -4.50
N CYS A 79 1.49 -3.42 -3.53
CA CYS A 79 1.36 -3.92 -2.16
C CYS A 79 0.47 -5.17 -2.08
N LEU A 80 -0.66 -5.20 -2.78
CA LEU A 80 -1.55 -6.35 -2.81
C LEU A 80 -0.90 -7.56 -3.48
N ASP A 81 -0.14 -7.37 -4.54
CA ASP A 81 0.59 -8.46 -5.22
C ASP A 81 1.71 -9.02 -4.33
N LYS A 82 2.48 -8.15 -3.66
CA LYS A 82 3.48 -8.59 -2.67
C LYS A 82 2.83 -9.37 -1.53
N LEU A 83 1.69 -8.92 -0.99
CA LEU A 83 0.94 -9.66 0.04
C LEU A 83 0.49 -11.04 -0.44
N LYS A 84 -0.01 -11.17 -1.65
CA LYS A 84 -0.38 -12.47 -2.24
C LYS A 84 0.83 -13.40 -2.33
N TYR A 85 1.96 -12.86 -2.82
CA TYR A 85 3.21 -13.59 -2.90
C TYR A 85 3.68 -14.08 -1.54
N LEU A 86 3.73 -13.21 -0.52
CA LEU A 86 4.15 -13.56 0.83
C LEU A 86 3.24 -14.63 1.46
N LYS A 87 1.92 -14.53 1.27
CA LYS A 87 0.96 -15.54 1.74
C LYS A 87 1.14 -16.89 1.04
N ALA A 88 1.41 -16.88 -0.26
CA ALA A 88 1.68 -18.10 -1.01
C ALA A 88 3.00 -18.76 -0.54
N ARG A 89 4.05 -17.96 -0.37
CA ARG A 89 5.35 -18.42 0.16
C ARG A 89 5.22 -19.01 1.56
N LYS A 90 4.48 -18.36 2.46
CA LYS A 90 4.24 -18.85 3.81
C LYS A 90 3.49 -20.20 3.79
N ARG A 91 2.47 -20.36 2.94
CA ARG A 91 1.77 -21.64 2.77
C ARG A 91 2.70 -22.74 2.28
N LEU A 92 3.52 -22.44 1.26
CA LEU A 92 4.48 -23.42 0.73
C LEU A 92 5.49 -23.82 1.80
N ALA A 93 6.02 -22.88 2.58
CA ALA A 93 6.93 -23.16 3.68
C ALA A 93 6.29 -24.06 4.75
N LEU A 94 5.01 -23.89 5.06
CA LEU A 94 4.29 -24.78 5.98
C LEU A 94 4.18 -26.21 5.42
N PHE A 95 3.97 -26.39 4.12
CA PHE A 95 3.98 -27.72 3.48
C PHE A 95 5.37 -28.36 3.50
N THR A 96 6.44 -27.58 3.32
CA THR A 96 7.82 -28.10 3.39
C THR A 96 8.29 -28.32 4.83
N HIS A 97 7.73 -27.62 5.82
CA HIS A 97 8.03 -27.80 7.24
C HIS A 97 7.56 -29.15 7.81
N PHE A 98 6.64 -29.85 7.14
CA PHE A 98 6.36 -31.25 7.51
C PHE A 98 7.59 -32.16 7.32
N PHE A 99 8.62 -31.69 6.61
CA PHE A 99 9.85 -32.43 6.35
C PHE A 99 11.12 -31.87 7.04
N HIS A 100 11.12 -30.60 7.53
CA HIS A 100 12.27 -30.03 8.26
C HIS A 100 11.83 -28.85 9.17
N PRO A 101 12.04 -28.88 10.50
CA PRO A 101 11.74 -27.75 11.37
C PRO A 101 12.89 -26.73 11.36
N ALA A 102 12.67 -25.57 10.79
CA ALA A 102 13.56 -24.44 10.90
C ALA A 102 12.79 -23.14 11.16
N GLY A 103 13.28 -22.35 12.11
CA GLY A 103 12.66 -21.28 12.86
C GLY A 103 11.87 -20.22 12.08
N THR A 104 10.75 -19.86 12.67
CA THR A 104 9.98 -18.68 12.35
C THR A 104 10.68 -17.46 12.90
N SER A 105 11.13 -16.55 12.04
CA SER A 105 11.57 -15.22 12.45
C SER A 105 10.32 -14.37 12.74
N ASP A 106 9.93 -14.28 13.99
CA ASP A 106 8.99 -13.29 14.51
C ASP A 106 9.69 -11.94 14.59
N ASN A 107 9.75 -11.22 13.47
CA ASN A 107 10.08 -9.80 13.51
C ASN A 107 8.79 -9.02 13.76
N ALA A 108 8.42 -8.87 15.03
CA ALA A 108 7.47 -7.86 15.45
C ALA A 108 8.12 -6.47 15.24
N PRO A 109 7.58 -5.62 14.36
CA PRO A 109 8.24 -4.38 13.97
C PRO A 109 8.17 -3.27 15.02
N TYR A 110 7.48 -3.46 16.14
CA TYR A 110 7.26 -2.44 17.17
C TYR A 110 7.47 -2.98 18.59
N SER A 111 8.04 -2.13 19.44
CA SER A 111 8.17 -2.35 20.88
C SER A 111 6.91 -2.01 21.69
N ASP A 112 5.84 -1.55 21.02
CA ASP A 112 4.57 -1.16 21.61
C ASP A 112 3.50 -2.23 21.31
N GLU A 113 2.98 -2.88 22.36
CA GLU A 113 1.96 -3.93 22.26
C GLU A 113 0.67 -3.43 21.59
N ASP A 114 0.30 -2.17 21.82
CA ASP A 114 -0.91 -1.57 21.22
C ASP A 114 -0.75 -1.39 19.71
N LEU A 115 0.43 -0.99 19.23
CA LEU A 115 0.72 -0.88 17.82
C LEU A 115 0.74 -2.26 17.14
N ASN A 116 1.31 -3.26 17.78
CA ASN A 116 1.30 -4.64 17.29
C ASN A 116 -0.13 -5.19 17.20
N LEU A 117 -0.97 -4.91 18.21
CA LEU A 117 -2.38 -5.30 18.21
C LEU A 117 -3.14 -4.62 17.06
N LEU A 118 -2.93 -3.33 16.85
CA LEU A 118 -3.54 -2.57 15.75
C LEU A 118 -3.16 -3.15 14.40
N HIS A 119 -1.86 -3.39 14.16
CA HIS A 119 -1.36 -3.96 12.91
C HIS A 119 -1.91 -5.36 12.65
N ASN A 120 -1.89 -6.24 13.65
CA ASN A 120 -2.47 -7.58 13.55
C ASN A 120 -3.98 -7.55 13.29
N THR A 121 -4.66 -6.52 13.77
CA THR A 121 -6.11 -6.36 13.55
C THR A 121 -6.39 -5.86 12.15
N ILE A 122 -5.58 -4.93 11.63
CA ILE A 122 -5.66 -4.44 10.24
C ILE A 122 -5.42 -5.59 9.25
N ASP A 123 -4.49 -6.50 9.54
CA ASP A 123 -4.19 -7.66 8.68
C ASP A 123 -5.35 -8.64 8.53
N LYS A 124 -6.23 -8.70 9.53
CA LYS A 124 -7.41 -9.57 9.51
C LYS A 124 -8.62 -8.94 8.78
N LEU A 125 -8.49 -7.71 8.28
CA LEU A 125 -9.53 -7.09 7.46
C LEU A 125 -9.58 -7.72 6.07
N LEU A 126 -10.76 -7.68 5.45
CA LEU A 126 -10.90 -8.02 4.03
C LEU A 126 -10.07 -7.03 3.19
N PRO A 127 -9.48 -7.46 2.07
CA PRO A 127 -8.57 -6.62 1.28
C PRO A 127 -9.13 -5.25 0.93
N GLN A 128 -10.39 -5.16 0.50
CA GLN A 128 -11.02 -3.88 0.19
C GLN A 128 -11.24 -2.99 1.43
N GLN A 129 -11.57 -3.59 2.58
CA GLN A 129 -11.71 -2.86 3.84
C GLN A 129 -10.35 -2.33 4.31
N LYS A 130 -9.29 -3.14 4.21
CA LYS A 130 -7.92 -2.74 4.52
C LYS A 130 -7.49 -1.57 3.63
N THR A 131 -7.71 -1.68 2.32
CA THR A 131 -7.37 -0.61 1.36
C THR A 131 -8.12 0.69 1.66
N ALA A 132 -9.44 0.64 1.83
CA ALA A 132 -10.24 1.82 2.15
C ALA A 132 -9.78 2.48 3.46
N LEU A 133 -9.49 1.68 4.49
CA LEU A 133 -9.00 2.19 5.77
C LEU A 133 -7.64 2.87 5.64
N ILE A 134 -6.67 2.21 4.98
CA ILE A 134 -5.31 2.77 4.80
C ILE A 134 -5.38 4.09 4.03
N LEU A 135 -6.10 4.12 2.91
CA LEU A 135 -6.17 5.34 2.09
C LEU A 135 -6.87 6.49 2.81
N THR A 136 -7.97 6.22 3.52
CA THR A 136 -8.75 7.30 4.17
C THR A 136 -8.20 7.72 5.53
N GLN A 137 -7.63 6.80 6.32
CA GLN A 137 -7.24 7.10 7.70
C GLN A 137 -5.73 7.25 7.91
N ILE A 138 -4.92 6.59 7.08
CA ILE A 138 -3.47 6.63 7.21
C ILE A 138 -2.86 7.61 6.20
N GLN A 139 -3.39 7.64 4.98
CA GLN A 139 -2.97 8.56 3.93
C GLN A 139 -3.80 9.84 3.91
N GLU A 140 -4.85 9.92 4.75
CA GLU A 140 -5.72 11.08 4.91
C GLU A 140 -6.37 11.55 3.58
N LEU A 141 -6.52 10.64 2.62
CA LEU A 141 -7.17 10.93 1.35
C LEU A 141 -8.69 11.07 1.54
N SER A 142 -9.28 11.97 0.79
CA SER A 142 -10.73 12.14 0.77
C SER A 142 -11.43 10.87 0.25
N ILE A 143 -12.71 10.73 0.58
CA ILE A 143 -13.53 9.61 0.07
C ILE A 143 -13.55 9.60 -1.45
N ASN A 144 -13.60 10.76 -2.11
CA ASN A 144 -13.62 10.85 -3.57
C ASN A 144 -12.30 10.43 -4.20
N GLU A 145 -11.15 10.83 -3.64
CA GLU A 145 -9.84 10.37 -4.11
C GLU A 145 -9.67 8.87 -3.91
N THR A 146 -10.06 8.36 -2.74
CA THR A 146 -10.03 6.93 -2.44
C THR A 146 -10.93 6.15 -3.39
N ALA A 147 -12.13 6.64 -3.68
CA ALA A 147 -13.05 6.06 -4.64
C ALA A 147 -12.44 6.01 -6.05
N ALA A 148 -11.79 7.09 -6.47
CA ALA A 148 -11.06 7.13 -7.74
C ALA A 148 -9.91 6.12 -7.76
N ILE A 149 -9.11 6.00 -6.70
CA ILE A 149 -8.00 5.04 -6.59
C ILE A 149 -8.52 3.59 -6.64
N MET A 150 -9.57 3.28 -5.88
CA MET A 150 -10.14 1.94 -5.77
C MET A 150 -11.06 1.55 -6.95
N ASN A 151 -11.38 2.50 -7.83
CA ASN A 151 -12.37 2.35 -8.90
C ASN A 151 -13.75 1.91 -8.35
N LEU A 152 -14.20 2.56 -7.30
CA LEU A 152 -15.47 2.34 -6.61
C LEU A 152 -16.26 3.64 -6.51
N SER A 153 -17.55 3.55 -6.14
CA SER A 153 -18.33 4.74 -5.77
C SER A 153 -17.92 5.25 -4.39
N SER A 154 -18.08 6.56 -4.15
CA SER A 154 -17.82 7.19 -2.83
C SER A 154 -18.63 6.51 -1.72
N LYS A 155 -19.89 6.17 -1.98
CA LYS A 155 -20.77 5.44 -1.04
C LYS A 155 -20.21 4.04 -0.71
N ALA A 156 -19.62 3.33 -1.67
CA ALA A 156 -18.98 2.05 -1.42
C ALA A 156 -17.74 2.20 -0.52
N VAL A 157 -16.91 3.21 -0.76
CA VAL A 157 -15.74 3.51 0.07
C VAL A 157 -16.15 3.88 1.50
N GLU A 158 -17.15 4.72 1.68
CA GLU A 158 -17.70 5.04 3.02
C GLU A 158 -18.13 3.79 3.77
N SER A 159 -18.91 2.91 3.12
CA SER A 159 -19.36 1.64 3.69
C SER A 159 -18.20 0.73 4.07
N LEU A 160 -17.18 0.60 3.20
CA LEU A 160 -15.98 -0.19 3.47
C LEU A 160 -15.19 0.36 4.65
N THR A 161 -15.00 1.68 4.72
CA THR A 161 -14.29 2.36 5.82
C THR A 161 -15.04 2.19 7.14
N GLN A 162 -16.36 2.35 7.15
CA GLN A 162 -17.17 2.15 8.36
C GLN A 162 -17.10 0.71 8.86
N ARG A 163 -17.21 -0.29 7.98
CA ARG A 163 -17.06 -1.72 8.33
C ARG A 163 -15.67 -2.03 8.85
N ALA A 164 -14.62 -1.47 8.23
CA ALA A 164 -13.25 -1.63 8.71
C ALA A 164 -13.11 -1.09 10.13
N LYS A 165 -13.57 0.14 10.40
CA LYS A 165 -13.56 0.76 11.73
C LYS A 165 -14.35 -0.06 12.77
N ALA A 166 -15.52 -0.56 12.41
CA ALA A 166 -16.33 -1.41 13.30
C ALA A 166 -15.59 -2.71 13.64
N ASN A 167 -14.96 -3.35 12.66
CA ASN A 167 -14.17 -4.57 12.87
C ASN A 167 -12.95 -4.33 13.76
N LEU A 168 -12.25 -3.20 13.59
CA LEU A 168 -11.14 -2.80 14.47
C LEU A 168 -11.62 -2.61 15.91
N ARG A 169 -12.66 -1.80 16.13
CA ARG A 169 -13.22 -1.55 17.48
C ARG A 169 -13.63 -2.82 18.20
N LYS A 170 -14.26 -3.76 17.47
CA LYS A 170 -14.69 -5.05 18.04
C LYS A 170 -13.51 -5.91 18.51
N LYS A 171 -12.38 -5.84 17.84
CA LYS A 171 -11.18 -6.64 18.15
C LYS A 171 -10.26 -5.99 19.17
N MET A 172 -10.23 -4.66 19.23
CA MET A 172 -9.43 -3.90 20.20
C MET A 172 -10.09 -3.79 21.58
N LYS A 173 -11.39 -4.10 21.71
CA LYS A 173 -12.11 -4.12 23.00
C LYS A 173 -12.00 -5.45 23.74
N LYS A 174 -11.28 -6.43 23.21
CA LYS A 174 -10.96 -7.72 23.86
C LYS A 174 -9.56 -7.74 24.40
#